data_132cacad7f689305f6ae837dab558f49
#
_entry.id   132cacad7f689305f6ae837dab558f49
#
_cell.length_a   1.000
_cell.length_b   1.000
_cell.length_c   1.000
_cell.angle_alpha   90.00
_cell.angle_beta   90.00
_cell.angle_gamma   90.00
#
_symmetry.space_group_name_H-M   'P 1'
#
loop_
_entity.id
_entity.type
_entity.pdbx_description
1 polymer ?
#
loop_
_entity_poly.entity_id
_entity_poly.type
_entity_poly.pdbx_seq_one_letter_code
_entity_poly.pdbx_strand_id
1 'polypeptide(L)'
;MEIQYLKTVLLVATHLNFSKVAEEIPCAPSSVSRQVKCVEEALGITLFDRPARGERLKLTGPGTSVLPYIAQVVGQYESLEFHISRLKGQDEKPYTVGLPLGRISIKTECLLMEKFYLYAPGHNIQFLFYQSSEVEACLRSREFDALLVTRVFWQEDRNKTPAFCTIPGTRCTLLHNQPLCIVMRADHPLAGQADVDVGDLREQSFILYYDPIREGIRTGDIQTDGFLRHCQQAGFVPKLEIISKNISELRNVCVENFNWVYPTFQPNWMLPSSQIRAVPLKDPLYGSEYYLITAEDHTDDTTEMVRRFFRQTFSAD
;
A
#
# COMPACT_ATOMS: atom_id res chain seq x y z
N MET A 1 -5.40 -26.66 2.11
CA MET A 1 -4.59 -25.61 1.44
C MET A 1 -3.48 -25.23 2.40
N GLU A 2 -2.22 -25.34 1.99
CA GLU A 2 -1.07 -25.05 2.83
C GLU A 2 -0.65 -23.59 2.65
N ILE A 3 -0.22 -22.93 3.73
CA ILE A 3 0.22 -21.53 3.69
C ILE A 3 1.41 -21.32 2.74
N GLN A 4 2.29 -22.31 2.65
CA GLN A 4 3.44 -22.28 1.73
C GLN A 4 3.01 -22.16 0.27
N TYR A 5 1.88 -22.77 -0.10
CA TYR A 5 1.34 -22.67 -1.46
C TYR A 5 0.77 -21.29 -1.75
N LEU A 6 0.20 -20.63 -0.73
CA LEU A 6 -0.23 -19.21 -0.85
C LEU A 6 0.98 -18.29 -1.04
N LYS A 7 2.09 -18.51 -0.30
CA LYS A 7 3.35 -17.78 -0.52
C LYS A 7 3.86 -17.95 -1.93
N THR A 8 3.82 -19.19 -2.45
CA THR A 8 4.21 -19.47 -3.85
C THR A 8 3.33 -18.75 -4.87
N VAL A 9 2.01 -18.66 -4.63
CA VAL A 9 1.09 -17.88 -5.49
C VAL A 9 1.50 -16.41 -5.54
N LEU A 10 1.84 -15.79 -4.39
CA LEU A 10 2.29 -14.40 -4.34
C LEU A 10 3.60 -14.18 -5.12
N LEU A 11 4.57 -15.09 -5.00
CA LEU A 11 5.81 -15.05 -5.77
C LEU A 11 5.55 -15.16 -7.28
N VAL A 12 4.68 -16.08 -7.69
CA VAL A 12 4.30 -16.24 -9.09
C VAL A 12 3.58 -14.98 -9.61
N ALA A 13 2.73 -14.35 -8.81
CA ALA A 13 2.06 -13.11 -9.17
C ALA A 13 3.04 -11.93 -9.33
N THR A 14 4.10 -11.91 -8.54
CA THR A 14 5.16 -10.89 -8.62
C THR A 14 6.00 -11.05 -9.87
N HIS A 15 6.46 -12.28 -10.15
CA HIS A 15 7.39 -12.55 -11.24
C HIS A 15 6.70 -12.84 -12.59
N LEU A 16 5.44 -13.28 -12.57
CA LEU A 16 4.69 -13.77 -13.73
C LEU A 16 5.49 -14.83 -14.53
N ASN A 17 6.26 -15.67 -13.81
CA ASN A 17 7.14 -16.68 -14.38
C ASN A 17 7.44 -17.81 -13.39
N PHE A 18 6.95 -19.01 -13.67
CA PHE A 18 7.13 -20.19 -12.81
C PHE A 18 8.60 -20.60 -12.66
N SER A 19 9.40 -20.49 -13.74
CA SER A 19 10.81 -20.89 -13.72
C SER A 19 11.63 -19.95 -12.83
N LYS A 20 11.37 -18.64 -12.91
CA LYS A 20 12.02 -17.64 -12.07
C LYS A 20 11.72 -17.85 -10.59
N VAL A 21 10.47 -18.18 -10.26
CA VAL A 21 10.09 -18.53 -8.88
C VAL A 21 10.77 -19.81 -8.42
N ALA A 22 10.93 -20.81 -9.29
CA ALA A 22 11.62 -22.05 -8.96
C ALA A 22 13.13 -21.88 -8.72
N GLU A 23 13.74 -20.81 -9.26
CA GLU A 23 15.13 -20.42 -8.94
C GLU A 23 15.23 -19.75 -7.56
N GLU A 24 14.20 -19.01 -7.16
CA GLU A 24 14.15 -18.29 -5.89
C GLU A 24 13.82 -19.23 -4.71
N ILE A 25 12.87 -20.14 -4.91
CA ILE A 25 12.57 -21.19 -3.93
C ILE A 25 13.20 -22.51 -4.40
N PRO A 26 13.96 -23.24 -3.55
CA PRO A 26 14.73 -24.42 -3.98
C PRO A 26 13.81 -25.59 -4.35
N CYS A 27 13.11 -25.48 -5.49
CA CYS A 27 12.21 -26.52 -6.00
C CYS A 27 12.16 -26.53 -7.53
N ALA A 28 11.64 -27.63 -8.11
CA ALA A 28 11.47 -27.73 -9.56
C ALA A 28 10.32 -26.84 -10.06
N PRO A 29 10.39 -26.27 -11.29
CA PRO A 29 9.29 -25.48 -11.87
C PRO A 29 7.94 -26.22 -11.92
N SER A 30 7.96 -27.53 -12.08
CA SER A 30 6.76 -28.39 -12.00
C SER A 30 6.14 -28.40 -10.61
N SER A 31 6.94 -28.28 -9.55
CA SER A 31 6.46 -28.18 -8.17
C SER A 31 5.78 -26.84 -7.93
N VAL A 32 6.35 -25.72 -8.41
CA VAL A 32 5.72 -24.40 -8.35
C VAL A 32 4.35 -24.41 -9.03
N SER A 33 4.29 -24.95 -10.26
CA SER A 33 3.04 -25.07 -11.02
C SER A 33 2.00 -25.93 -10.31
N ARG A 34 2.43 -27.03 -9.64
CA ARG A 34 1.56 -27.91 -8.86
C ARG A 34 1.03 -27.19 -7.62
N GLN A 35 1.85 -26.45 -6.89
CA GLN A 35 1.42 -25.67 -5.71
C GLN A 35 0.36 -24.65 -6.08
N VAL A 36 0.58 -23.87 -7.14
CA VAL A 36 -0.40 -22.93 -7.66
C VAL A 36 -1.71 -23.64 -8.02
N LYS A 37 -1.63 -24.76 -8.72
CA LYS A 37 -2.82 -25.55 -9.11
C LYS A 37 -3.60 -26.04 -7.88
N CYS A 38 -2.92 -26.49 -6.83
CA CYS A 38 -3.56 -26.90 -5.58
C CYS A 38 -4.34 -25.73 -4.93
N VAL A 39 -3.82 -24.50 -5.00
CA VAL A 39 -4.54 -23.32 -4.50
C VAL A 39 -5.75 -23.01 -5.38
N GLU A 40 -5.59 -23.01 -6.71
CA GLU A 40 -6.69 -22.80 -7.65
C GLU A 40 -7.83 -23.81 -7.45
N GLU A 41 -7.49 -25.10 -7.29
CA GLU A 41 -8.46 -26.17 -7.00
C GLU A 41 -9.16 -25.97 -5.65
N ALA A 42 -8.41 -25.60 -4.61
CA ALA A 42 -8.98 -25.35 -3.28
C ALA A 42 -9.91 -24.15 -3.22
N LEU A 43 -9.63 -23.12 -4.03
CA LEU A 43 -10.44 -21.91 -4.14
C LEU A 43 -11.58 -22.02 -5.16
N GLY A 44 -11.53 -23.03 -6.05
CA GLY A 44 -12.49 -23.23 -7.14
C GLY A 44 -12.40 -22.15 -8.24
N ILE A 45 -11.27 -21.46 -8.36
CA ILE A 45 -11.03 -20.39 -9.34
C ILE A 45 -9.66 -20.54 -9.99
N THR A 46 -9.52 -20.05 -11.22
CA THR A 46 -8.22 -19.96 -11.90
C THR A 46 -7.60 -18.60 -11.60
N LEU A 47 -6.38 -18.60 -11.04
CA LEU A 47 -5.64 -17.39 -10.68
C LEU A 47 -4.80 -16.85 -11.83
N PHE A 48 -4.27 -17.74 -12.67
CA PHE A 48 -3.35 -17.39 -13.75
C PHE A 48 -3.81 -17.96 -15.09
N ASP A 49 -3.84 -17.11 -16.11
CA ASP A 49 -3.96 -17.54 -17.51
C ASP A 49 -2.63 -18.18 -17.93
N ARG A 50 -2.70 -19.46 -18.27
CA ARG A 50 -1.53 -20.21 -18.77
C ARG A 50 -1.43 -20.01 -20.27
N PRO A 51 -0.42 -19.26 -20.74
CA PRO A 51 -0.33 -18.91 -22.14
C PRO A 51 -0.01 -20.13 -23.03
N ALA A 52 -0.44 -20.07 -24.27
CA ALA A 52 0.10 -20.90 -25.34
C ALA A 52 1.61 -20.60 -25.54
N ARG A 53 2.35 -21.50 -26.18
CA ARG A 53 3.81 -21.42 -26.35
C ARG A 53 4.25 -20.02 -26.84
N GLY A 54 4.95 -19.25 -25.99
CA GLY A 54 5.54 -17.94 -26.35
C GLY A 54 4.87 -16.72 -25.74
N GLU A 55 3.74 -16.84 -25.07
CA GLU A 55 3.09 -15.73 -24.37
C GLU A 55 3.51 -15.66 -22.88
N ARG A 56 3.35 -14.48 -22.27
CA ARG A 56 3.66 -14.29 -20.84
C ARG A 56 2.49 -14.73 -19.95
N LEU A 57 2.81 -15.32 -18.80
CA LEU A 57 1.85 -15.60 -17.74
C LEU A 57 1.15 -14.31 -17.31
N LYS A 58 -0.17 -14.36 -17.12
CA LYS A 58 -0.98 -13.21 -16.68
C LYS A 58 -1.89 -13.64 -15.53
N LEU A 59 -2.25 -12.70 -14.67
CA LEU A 59 -3.34 -12.90 -13.72
C LEU A 59 -4.68 -12.86 -14.45
N THR A 60 -5.59 -13.74 -14.03
CA THR A 60 -7.01 -13.65 -14.42
C THR A 60 -7.72 -12.52 -13.69
N GLY A 61 -8.92 -12.12 -14.10
CA GLY A 61 -9.78 -11.21 -13.35
C GLY A 61 -10.03 -11.70 -11.91
N PRO A 62 -10.49 -12.96 -11.70
CA PRO A 62 -10.59 -13.54 -10.37
C PRO A 62 -9.25 -13.56 -9.61
N GLY A 63 -8.13 -13.90 -10.28
CA GLY A 63 -6.80 -13.89 -9.69
C GLY A 63 -6.42 -12.51 -9.14
N THR A 64 -6.61 -11.47 -9.93
CA THR A 64 -6.36 -10.08 -9.50
C THR A 64 -7.22 -9.68 -8.30
N SER A 65 -8.48 -10.10 -8.28
CA SER A 65 -9.42 -9.79 -7.20
C SER A 65 -9.10 -10.50 -5.88
N VAL A 66 -8.60 -11.75 -5.94
CA VAL A 66 -8.37 -12.60 -4.75
C VAL A 66 -6.95 -12.42 -4.18
N LEU A 67 -5.98 -12.00 -4.99
CA LEU A 67 -4.58 -11.88 -4.59
C LEU A 67 -4.37 -11.01 -3.32
N PRO A 68 -5.05 -9.88 -3.12
CA PRO A 68 -4.94 -9.08 -1.88
C PRO A 68 -5.36 -9.88 -0.62
N TYR A 69 -6.38 -10.70 -0.71
CA TYR A 69 -6.83 -11.55 0.41
C TYR A 69 -5.83 -12.66 0.71
N ILE A 70 -5.22 -13.25 -0.33
CA ILE A 70 -4.13 -14.23 -0.16
C ILE A 70 -2.95 -13.56 0.57
N ALA A 71 -2.55 -12.36 0.17
CA ALA A 71 -1.49 -11.61 0.83
C ALA A 71 -1.81 -11.32 2.30
N GLN A 72 -3.06 -10.95 2.60
CA GLN A 72 -3.51 -10.73 3.98
C GLN A 72 -3.42 -12.00 4.83
N VAL A 73 -3.86 -13.14 4.32
CA VAL A 73 -3.77 -14.43 5.05
C VAL A 73 -2.32 -14.81 5.31
N VAL A 74 -1.44 -14.65 4.33
CA VAL A 74 0.01 -14.92 4.48
C VAL A 74 0.62 -13.99 5.53
N GLY A 75 0.32 -12.69 5.48
CA GLY A 75 0.82 -11.71 6.44
C GLY A 75 0.36 -12.01 7.89
N GLN A 76 -0.90 -12.40 8.09
CA GLN A 76 -1.41 -12.79 9.40
C GLN A 76 -0.73 -14.08 9.94
N TYR A 77 -0.47 -15.04 9.06
CA TYR A 77 0.26 -16.25 9.44
C TYR A 77 1.70 -15.92 9.85
N GLU A 78 2.39 -15.07 9.12
CA GLU A 78 3.75 -14.62 9.45
C GLU A 78 3.79 -13.86 10.78
N SER A 79 2.78 -13.02 11.04
CA SER A 79 2.61 -12.37 12.34
C SER A 79 2.43 -13.39 13.47
N LEU A 80 1.66 -14.46 13.25
CA LEU A 80 1.50 -15.53 14.23
C LEU A 80 2.81 -16.28 14.49
N GLU A 81 3.53 -16.68 13.43
CA GLU A 81 4.84 -17.35 13.57
C GLU A 81 5.82 -16.48 14.35
N PHE A 82 5.85 -15.19 14.05
CA PHE A 82 6.64 -14.21 14.78
C PHE A 82 6.25 -14.13 16.26
N HIS A 83 4.96 -14.07 16.58
CA HIS A 83 4.49 -14.05 17.97
C HIS A 83 4.91 -15.31 18.74
N ILE A 84 4.82 -16.46 18.08
CA ILE A 84 5.25 -17.74 18.64
C ILE A 84 6.77 -17.76 18.86
N SER A 85 7.59 -17.26 17.95
CA SER A 85 9.04 -17.19 18.10
C SER A 85 9.46 -16.34 19.29
N ARG A 86 8.77 -15.20 19.51
CA ARG A 86 8.95 -14.35 20.69
C ARG A 86 8.66 -15.10 21.99
N LEU A 87 7.59 -15.88 22.03
CA LEU A 87 7.21 -16.68 23.22
C LEU A 87 8.23 -17.78 23.52
N LYS A 88 8.90 -18.32 22.49
CA LYS A 88 9.90 -19.40 22.64
C LYS A 88 11.29 -18.91 23.03
N GLY A 89 11.56 -17.61 23.03
CA GLY A 89 12.88 -17.06 23.38
C GLY A 89 14.02 -17.52 22.46
N GLN A 90 13.69 -17.94 21.23
CA GLN A 90 14.68 -18.41 20.26
C GLN A 90 15.25 -17.24 19.44
N ASP A 91 16.53 -17.05 19.59
CA ASP A 91 17.55 -16.32 18.85
C ASP A 91 17.22 -15.10 17.98
N GLU A 92 18.12 -14.11 18.04
CA GLU A 92 18.21 -12.87 17.27
C GLU A 92 16.89 -12.39 16.65
N LYS A 93 16.07 -11.84 17.55
CA LYS A 93 14.78 -11.26 17.22
C LYS A 93 14.93 -10.32 16.03
N PRO A 94 14.27 -10.58 14.89
CA PRO A 94 14.31 -9.63 13.78
C PRO A 94 13.75 -8.29 14.25
N TYR A 95 14.34 -7.22 13.76
CA TYR A 95 13.77 -5.89 13.93
C TYR A 95 12.50 -5.78 13.11
N THR A 96 11.38 -5.47 13.74
CA THR A 96 10.07 -5.49 13.08
C THR A 96 9.58 -4.11 12.71
N VAL A 97 9.19 -3.96 11.44
CA VAL A 97 8.60 -2.73 10.91
C VAL A 97 7.17 -2.99 10.50
N GLY A 98 6.22 -2.33 11.19
CA GLY A 98 4.80 -2.41 10.87
C GLY A 98 4.43 -1.47 9.72
N LEU A 99 3.73 -2.00 8.72
CA LEU A 99 3.17 -1.24 7.60
C LEU A 99 1.63 -1.22 7.67
N PRO A 100 0.96 -0.08 7.39
CA PRO A 100 -0.49 0.01 7.48
C PRO A 100 -1.18 -0.72 6.33
N LEU A 101 -1.96 -1.75 6.65
CA LEU A 101 -2.70 -2.54 5.65
C LEU A 101 -3.73 -1.68 4.91
N GLY A 102 -3.77 -1.82 3.57
CA GLY A 102 -4.77 -1.18 2.70
C GLY A 102 -4.60 0.34 2.51
N ARG A 103 -3.57 0.96 3.11
CA ARG A 103 -3.25 2.38 2.90
C ARG A 103 -2.24 2.62 1.81
N ILE A 104 -1.46 1.60 1.51
CA ILE A 104 -0.44 1.58 0.48
C ILE A 104 -0.77 0.41 -0.45
N SER A 105 -0.51 0.51 -1.74
CA SER A 105 -0.75 -0.62 -2.65
C SER A 105 0.30 -1.72 -2.40
N ILE A 106 -0.06 -2.98 -2.56
CA ILE A 106 0.86 -4.13 -2.43
C ILE A 106 2.14 -3.91 -3.25
N LYS A 107 2.02 -3.36 -4.44
CA LYS A 107 3.18 -3.08 -5.30
C LYS A 107 4.10 -2.02 -4.69
N THR A 108 3.54 -1.02 -4.02
CA THR A 108 4.30 0.02 -3.31
C THR A 108 4.97 -0.55 -2.07
N GLU A 109 4.29 -1.44 -1.35
CA GLU A 109 4.85 -2.18 -0.22
C GLU A 109 6.05 -3.01 -0.67
N CYS A 110 5.91 -3.80 -1.74
CA CYS A 110 7.01 -4.55 -2.32
C CYS A 110 8.18 -3.65 -2.74
N LEU A 111 7.90 -2.50 -3.37
CA LEU A 111 8.93 -1.53 -3.76
C LEU A 111 9.65 -0.93 -2.55
N LEU A 112 8.92 -0.63 -1.47
CA LEU A 112 9.50 -0.12 -0.22
C LEU A 112 10.42 -1.17 0.42
N MET A 113 9.98 -2.41 0.47
CA MET A 113 10.76 -3.53 0.98
C MET A 113 12.02 -3.78 0.12
N GLU A 114 11.88 -3.81 -1.20
CA GLU A 114 13.00 -3.95 -2.14
C GLU A 114 14.04 -2.82 -1.95
N LYS A 115 13.60 -1.57 -1.90
CA LYS A 115 14.48 -0.43 -1.63
C LYS A 115 15.20 -0.57 -0.28
N PHE A 116 14.49 -1.07 0.74
CA PHE A 116 15.07 -1.27 2.05
C PHE A 116 16.15 -2.36 2.04
N TYR A 117 15.87 -3.51 1.43
CA TYR A 117 16.86 -4.60 1.33
C TYR A 117 18.11 -4.20 0.53
N LEU A 118 17.97 -3.35 -0.48
CA LEU A 118 19.09 -2.78 -1.20
C LEU A 118 19.88 -1.76 -0.36
N TYR A 119 19.18 -1.01 0.51
CA TYR A 119 19.79 -0.01 1.39
C TYR A 119 20.54 -0.64 2.56
N ALA A 120 20.02 -1.72 3.13
CA ALA A 120 20.53 -2.37 4.33
C ALA A 120 20.68 -3.90 4.16
N PRO A 121 21.53 -4.37 3.22
CA PRO A 121 21.68 -5.79 2.98
C PRO A 121 22.27 -6.49 4.22
N GLY A 122 21.73 -7.66 4.54
CA GLY A 122 22.21 -8.49 5.66
C GLY A 122 21.65 -8.12 7.04
N HIS A 123 20.79 -7.11 7.16
CA HIS A 123 20.10 -6.83 8.41
C HIS A 123 18.86 -7.74 8.55
N ASN A 124 18.70 -8.32 9.74
CA ASN A 124 17.55 -9.16 10.06
C ASN A 124 16.33 -8.28 10.37
N ILE A 125 15.64 -7.81 9.32
CA ILE A 125 14.46 -6.95 9.43
C ILE A 125 13.26 -7.63 8.79
N GLN A 126 12.14 -7.57 9.46
CA GLN A 126 10.87 -8.12 9.01
C GLN A 126 9.82 -7.01 8.88
N PHE A 127 9.17 -6.95 7.73
CA PHE A 127 8.02 -6.09 7.50
C PHE A 127 6.75 -6.88 7.75
N LEU A 128 5.88 -6.35 8.61
CA LEU A 128 4.60 -6.96 8.96
C LEU A 128 3.48 -5.95 8.73
N PHE A 129 2.27 -6.45 8.47
CA PHE A 129 1.11 -5.59 8.22
C PHE A 129 0.24 -5.50 9.47
N TYR A 130 -0.30 -4.31 9.73
CA TYR A 130 -1.24 -4.08 10.81
C TYR A 130 -2.47 -3.29 10.32
N GLN A 131 -3.60 -3.46 11.00
CA GLN A 131 -4.80 -2.68 10.71
C GLN A 131 -4.66 -1.25 11.24
N SER A 132 -4.99 -0.25 10.43
CA SER A 132 -4.87 1.17 10.82
C SER A 132 -5.70 1.53 12.08
N SER A 133 -6.73 0.75 12.41
CA SER A 133 -7.51 0.86 13.64
C SER A 133 -6.76 0.37 14.88
N GLU A 134 -5.67 -0.36 14.73
CA GLU A 134 -4.92 -1.01 15.82
C GLU A 134 -3.64 -0.26 16.21
N VAL A 135 -3.36 0.91 15.60
CA VAL A 135 -2.13 1.69 15.86
C VAL A 135 -1.83 1.84 17.35
N GLU A 136 -2.81 2.26 18.16
CA GLU A 136 -2.59 2.47 19.58
C GLU A 136 -2.32 1.15 20.32
N ALA A 137 -3.02 0.07 19.95
CA ALA A 137 -2.80 -1.25 20.52
C ALA A 137 -1.40 -1.77 20.19
N CYS A 138 -0.97 -1.68 18.93
CA CYS A 138 0.36 -2.07 18.48
C CYS A 138 1.47 -1.29 19.18
N LEU A 139 1.29 0.01 19.40
CA LEU A 139 2.26 0.84 20.10
C LEU A 139 2.35 0.49 21.60
N ARG A 140 1.21 0.23 22.25
CA ARG A 140 1.16 -0.15 23.66
C ARG A 140 1.71 -1.55 23.94
N SER A 141 1.46 -2.50 23.02
CA SER A 141 1.95 -3.88 23.13
C SER A 141 3.44 -4.02 22.80
N ARG A 142 4.06 -2.99 22.20
CA ARG A 142 5.42 -3.04 21.65
C ARG A 142 5.59 -4.22 20.68
N GLU A 143 4.57 -4.50 19.90
CA GLU A 143 4.58 -5.59 18.92
C GLU A 143 5.58 -5.32 17.79
N PHE A 144 5.76 -4.06 17.43
CA PHE A 144 6.68 -3.59 16.41
C PHE A 144 7.78 -2.72 17.02
N ASP A 145 8.99 -2.80 16.46
CA ASP A 145 10.10 -1.93 16.81
C ASP A 145 9.98 -0.56 16.13
N ALA A 146 9.36 -0.53 14.95
CA ALA A 146 8.95 0.68 14.24
C ALA A 146 7.59 0.50 13.57
N LEU A 147 6.81 1.58 13.50
CA LEU A 147 5.52 1.63 12.80
C LEU A 147 5.51 2.78 11.80
N LEU A 148 5.21 2.48 10.54
CA LEU A 148 4.84 3.50 9.56
C LEU A 148 3.35 3.78 9.73
N VAL A 149 2.97 4.99 10.09
CA VAL A 149 1.58 5.39 10.33
C VAL A 149 1.18 6.46 9.32
N THR A 150 -0.03 6.33 8.78
CA THR A 150 -0.63 7.33 7.88
C THR A 150 -1.80 7.99 8.59
N ARG A 151 -1.79 9.31 8.68
CA ARG A 151 -2.89 10.14 9.16
C ARG A 151 -3.52 10.87 7.98
N VAL A 152 -4.85 10.80 7.86
CA VAL A 152 -5.63 11.69 7.01
C VAL A 152 -6.36 12.68 7.91
N PHE A 153 -6.33 13.97 7.57
CA PHE A 153 -6.88 15.03 8.41
C PHE A 153 -7.55 16.12 7.55
N TRP A 154 -8.56 16.79 8.11
CA TRP A 154 -9.10 18.02 7.54
C TRP A 154 -8.13 19.20 7.77
N GLN A 155 -8.07 20.16 6.87
CA GLN A 155 -7.14 21.31 7.01
C GLN A 155 -7.30 22.06 8.32
N GLU A 156 -8.50 22.15 8.87
CA GLU A 156 -8.78 22.71 10.19
C GLU A 156 -8.12 21.94 11.35
N ASP A 157 -7.82 20.65 11.12
CA ASP A 157 -7.16 19.77 12.10
C ASP A 157 -5.65 19.62 11.87
N ARG A 158 -5.10 20.31 10.87
CA ARG A 158 -3.69 20.16 10.46
C ARG A 158 -2.72 20.37 11.63
N ASN A 159 -2.98 21.35 12.46
CA ASN A 159 -2.10 21.71 13.57
C ASN A 159 -2.36 20.90 14.85
N LYS A 160 -3.34 19.99 14.85
CA LYS A 160 -3.61 19.13 16.00
C LYS A 160 -2.63 17.97 16.04
N THR A 161 -1.94 17.80 17.16
CA THR A 161 -1.07 16.63 17.38
C THR A 161 -1.89 15.34 17.35
N PRO A 162 -1.53 14.36 16.52
CA PRO A 162 -2.22 13.08 16.49
C PRO A 162 -2.14 12.36 17.84
N ALA A 163 -3.22 11.66 18.23
CA ALA A 163 -3.28 10.94 19.50
C ALA A 163 -2.15 9.90 19.65
N PHE A 164 -1.77 9.21 18.56
CA PHE A 164 -0.67 8.24 18.59
C PHE A 164 0.71 8.88 18.83
N CYS A 165 0.90 10.18 18.56
CA CYS A 165 2.14 10.89 18.89
C CYS A 165 2.24 11.28 20.36
N THR A 166 1.18 11.09 21.14
CA THR A 166 1.15 11.42 22.59
C THR A 166 1.30 10.20 23.48
N ILE A 167 1.50 9.02 22.90
CA ILE A 167 1.68 7.77 23.63
C ILE A 167 3.04 7.79 24.35
N PRO A 168 3.07 7.67 25.70
CA PRO A 168 4.32 7.70 26.45
C PRO A 168 5.29 6.59 26.02
N GLY A 169 6.58 6.91 26.00
CA GLY A 169 7.66 6.00 25.63
C GLY A 169 7.77 5.74 24.12
N THR A 170 7.10 6.57 23.30
CA THR A 170 7.23 6.51 21.84
C THR A 170 7.82 7.80 21.27
N ARG A 171 8.68 7.65 20.27
CA ARG A 171 9.22 8.74 19.46
C ARG A 171 8.51 8.80 18.12
N CYS A 172 7.71 9.84 17.92
CA CYS A 172 6.96 10.10 16.71
C CYS A 172 7.76 11.05 15.79
N THR A 173 8.00 10.63 14.55
CA THR A 173 8.73 11.43 13.55
C THR A 173 7.85 11.63 12.34
N LEU A 174 7.51 12.87 12.01
CA LEU A 174 6.86 13.21 10.74
C LEU A 174 7.86 12.98 9.60
N LEU A 175 7.50 12.14 8.66
CA LEU A 175 8.31 11.82 7.47
C LEU A 175 7.96 12.73 6.30
N HIS A 176 6.66 12.89 6.05
CA HIS A 176 6.17 13.59 4.88
C HIS A 176 4.76 14.13 5.10
N ASN A 177 4.50 15.30 4.52
CA ASN A 177 3.17 15.90 4.46
C ASN A 177 2.70 15.84 3.00
N GLN A 178 1.84 14.88 2.72
CA GLN A 178 1.38 14.59 1.37
C GLN A 178 0.09 15.38 1.08
N PRO A 179 0.11 16.31 0.12
CA PRO A 179 -1.12 16.94 -0.36
C PRO A 179 -2.01 15.93 -1.07
N LEU A 180 -3.29 16.21 -1.16
CA LEU A 180 -4.16 15.48 -2.07
C LEU A 180 -3.68 15.75 -3.50
N CYS A 181 -3.45 14.68 -4.24
CA CYS A 181 -3.07 14.72 -5.64
C CYS A 181 -4.17 14.12 -6.51
N ILE A 182 -4.21 14.55 -7.76
CA ILE A 182 -5.05 13.95 -8.79
C ILE A 182 -4.15 13.14 -9.73
N VAL A 183 -4.41 11.85 -9.80
CA VAL A 183 -3.71 10.97 -10.75
C VAL A 183 -4.42 11.02 -12.08
N MET A 184 -3.64 11.17 -13.12
CA MET A 184 -4.06 11.19 -14.51
C MET A 184 -2.99 10.55 -15.39
N ARG A 185 -3.28 10.32 -16.65
CA ARG A 185 -2.27 9.89 -17.63
C ARG A 185 -1.15 10.93 -17.74
N ALA A 186 0.06 10.47 -18.00
CA ALA A 186 1.24 11.34 -18.12
C ALA A 186 1.17 12.30 -19.31
N ASP A 187 0.38 11.95 -20.35
CA ASP A 187 0.13 12.78 -21.54
C ASP A 187 -1.14 13.66 -21.42
N HIS A 188 -1.81 13.66 -20.25
CA HIS A 188 -2.95 14.54 -20.00
C HIS A 188 -2.53 16.02 -19.97
N PRO A 189 -3.35 16.96 -20.48
CA PRO A 189 -2.99 18.39 -20.52
C PRO A 189 -2.63 19.00 -19.18
N LEU A 190 -3.24 18.51 -18.09
CA LEU A 190 -2.97 18.97 -16.73
C LEU A 190 -1.76 18.30 -16.06
N ALA A 191 -1.22 17.21 -16.63
CA ALA A 191 -0.16 16.44 -16.01
C ALA A 191 1.19 17.17 -15.87
N GLY A 192 1.40 18.21 -16.67
CA GLY A 192 2.61 19.06 -16.63
C GLY A 192 2.52 20.24 -15.68
N GLN A 193 1.38 20.46 -15.02
CA GLN A 193 1.19 21.60 -14.11
C GLN A 193 1.85 21.33 -12.75
N ALA A 194 2.21 22.40 -12.04
CA ALA A 194 2.74 22.32 -10.67
C ALA A 194 1.65 21.91 -9.68
N ASP A 195 0.44 22.43 -9.87
CA ASP A 195 -0.78 22.08 -9.15
C ASP A 195 -2.00 22.22 -10.07
N VAL A 196 -3.13 21.66 -9.68
CA VAL A 196 -4.39 21.68 -10.43
C VAL A 196 -5.49 22.27 -9.57
N ASP A 197 -6.21 23.27 -10.09
CA ASP A 197 -7.44 23.74 -9.46
C ASP A 197 -8.55 22.69 -9.61
N VAL A 198 -9.34 22.50 -8.57
CA VAL A 198 -10.46 21.53 -8.63
C VAL A 198 -11.46 21.90 -9.73
N GLY A 199 -11.61 23.18 -10.06
CA GLY A 199 -12.46 23.68 -11.14
C GLY A 199 -12.02 23.20 -12.52
N ASP A 200 -10.73 23.01 -12.76
CA ASP A 200 -10.17 22.51 -14.02
C ASP A 200 -10.52 21.04 -14.29
N LEU A 201 -10.98 20.34 -13.25
CA LEU A 201 -11.37 18.93 -13.31
C LEU A 201 -12.86 18.74 -13.64
N ARG A 202 -13.63 19.80 -13.87
CA ARG A 202 -15.09 19.76 -14.08
C ARG A 202 -15.53 18.82 -15.20
N GLU A 203 -14.78 18.79 -16.28
CA GLU A 203 -15.08 17.98 -17.48
C GLU A 203 -14.44 16.58 -17.43
N GLN A 204 -13.75 16.26 -16.33
CA GLN A 204 -13.10 14.95 -16.18
C GLN A 204 -14.07 13.91 -15.63
N SER A 205 -13.84 12.67 -15.98
CA SER A 205 -14.53 11.52 -15.39
C SER A 205 -13.72 10.98 -14.21
N PHE A 206 -14.38 10.77 -13.08
CA PHE A 206 -13.71 10.38 -11.86
C PHE A 206 -13.86 8.90 -11.55
N ILE A 207 -12.77 8.32 -11.10
CA ILE A 207 -12.73 6.98 -10.53
C ILE A 207 -12.44 7.15 -9.04
N LEU A 208 -13.26 6.55 -8.18
CA LEU A 208 -13.08 6.65 -6.74
C LEU A 208 -12.79 5.29 -6.11
N TYR A 209 -11.93 5.30 -5.10
CA TYR A 209 -11.69 4.14 -4.26
C TYR A 209 -12.80 4.03 -3.20
N TYR A 210 -13.32 2.82 -3.02
CA TYR A 210 -14.33 2.50 -2.01
C TYR A 210 -13.85 1.33 -1.15
N ASP A 211 -13.74 1.53 0.15
CA ASP A 211 -13.39 0.49 1.11
C ASP A 211 -14.66 -0.07 1.78
N PRO A 212 -15.10 -1.31 1.43
CA PRO A 212 -16.31 -1.89 1.98
C PRO A 212 -16.22 -2.34 3.44
N ILE A 213 -15.00 -2.45 3.98
CA ILE A 213 -14.79 -2.90 5.38
C ILE A 213 -15.29 -1.84 6.37
N ARG A 214 -15.57 -0.64 5.90
CA ARG A 214 -16.11 0.48 6.69
C ARG A 214 -17.63 0.63 6.61
N GLU A 215 -18.35 -0.36 6.16
CA GLU A 215 -19.84 -0.42 6.12
C GLU A 215 -20.47 -0.49 7.53
N GLY A 216 -20.22 0.39 8.39
CA GLY A 216 -20.94 0.55 9.68
C GLY A 216 -20.92 1.99 10.13
N ILE A 217 -20.12 2.80 9.49
CA ILE A 217 -20.01 4.24 9.73
C ILE A 217 -20.19 4.89 8.37
N ARG A 218 -21.29 5.66 8.22
CA ARG A 218 -21.62 6.52 7.05
C ARG A 218 -20.48 6.59 6.05
N THR A 219 -20.75 6.27 4.79
CA THR A 219 -19.91 6.42 3.57
C THR A 219 -18.77 7.43 3.69
N GLY A 220 -17.88 7.26 4.63
CA GLY A 220 -16.97 8.32 5.00
C GLY A 220 -15.54 7.87 4.90
N ASP A 221 -15.06 7.42 3.75
CA ASP A 221 -13.65 7.60 3.45
C ASP A 221 -13.43 9.12 3.32
N ILE A 222 -12.69 9.70 4.28
CA ILE A 222 -12.36 11.14 4.27
C ILE A 222 -11.86 11.57 2.89
N GLN A 223 -11.12 10.71 2.21
CA GLN A 223 -10.60 10.98 0.88
C GLN A 223 -11.72 11.19 -0.15
N THR A 224 -12.67 10.28 -0.24
CA THR A 224 -13.79 10.37 -1.19
C THR A 224 -14.76 11.48 -0.81
N ASP A 225 -15.23 11.49 0.42
CA ASP A 225 -16.21 12.50 0.89
C ASP A 225 -15.59 13.91 0.87
N GLY A 226 -14.32 14.04 1.23
CA GLY A 226 -13.60 15.30 1.19
C GLY A 226 -13.47 15.82 -0.24
N PHE A 227 -13.12 14.93 -1.18
CA PHE A 227 -13.01 15.29 -2.59
C PHE A 227 -14.37 15.70 -3.18
N LEU A 228 -15.43 14.94 -2.93
CA LEU A 228 -16.79 15.28 -3.37
C LEU A 228 -17.25 16.63 -2.82
N ARG A 229 -16.97 16.91 -1.53
CA ARG A 229 -17.27 18.20 -0.92
C ARG A 229 -16.49 19.34 -1.59
N HIS A 230 -15.23 19.10 -1.93
CA HIS A 230 -14.40 20.08 -2.62
C HIS A 230 -14.97 20.42 -4.00
N CYS A 231 -15.38 19.41 -4.79
CA CYS A 231 -16.07 19.63 -6.06
C CYS A 231 -17.36 20.43 -5.89
N GLN A 232 -18.17 20.13 -4.88
CA GLN A 232 -19.41 20.86 -4.58
C GLN A 232 -19.15 22.31 -4.23
N GLN A 233 -18.09 22.62 -3.45
CA GLN A 233 -17.70 24.01 -3.14
C GLN A 233 -17.23 24.75 -4.38
N ALA A 234 -16.60 24.07 -5.35
CA ALA A 234 -16.25 24.62 -6.65
C ALA A 234 -17.44 24.71 -7.63
N GLY A 235 -18.66 24.38 -7.18
CA GLY A 235 -19.90 24.54 -7.93
C GLY A 235 -20.14 23.47 -9.00
N PHE A 236 -19.65 22.23 -8.83
CA PHE A 236 -19.98 21.12 -9.71
C PHE A 236 -20.09 19.79 -8.97
N VAL A 237 -20.78 18.84 -9.61
CA VAL A 237 -20.87 17.45 -9.17
C VAL A 237 -19.97 16.63 -10.10
N PRO A 238 -19.00 15.90 -9.58
CA PRO A 238 -18.08 15.13 -10.43
C PRO A 238 -18.82 13.98 -11.13
N LYS A 239 -18.45 13.73 -12.37
CA LYS A 239 -18.94 12.60 -13.15
C LYS A 239 -18.22 11.33 -12.69
N LEU A 240 -18.93 10.46 -11.95
CA LEU A 240 -18.37 9.21 -11.43
C LEU A 240 -18.59 8.09 -12.44
N GLU A 241 -17.50 7.45 -12.90
CA GLU A 241 -17.55 6.33 -13.85
C GLU A 241 -17.42 4.99 -13.14
N ILE A 242 -16.48 4.87 -12.19
CA ILE A 242 -16.21 3.64 -11.46
C ILE A 242 -15.99 3.95 -10.00
N ILE A 243 -16.51 3.08 -9.14
CA ILE A 243 -16.15 3.00 -7.74
C ILE A 243 -15.52 1.61 -7.55
N SER A 244 -14.21 1.55 -7.36
CA SER A 244 -13.48 0.29 -7.19
C SER A 244 -13.01 0.10 -5.76
N LYS A 245 -13.02 -1.16 -5.33
CA LYS A 245 -12.47 -1.63 -4.06
C LYS A 245 -10.97 -1.91 -4.14
N ASN A 246 -10.37 -1.77 -5.32
CA ASN A 246 -8.97 -2.10 -5.59
C ASN A 246 -8.23 -0.92 -6.23
N ILE A 247 -7.31 -0.33 -5.48
CA ILE A 247 -6.51 0.82 -5.94
C ILE A 247 -5.64 0.48 -7.18
N SER A 248 -5.25 -0.80 -7.33
CA SER A 248 -4.48 -1.23 -8.51
C SER A 248 -5.34 -1.26 -9.77
N GLU A 249 -6.65 -1.56 -9.63
CA GLU A 249 -7.62 -1.51 -10.72
C GLU A 249 -7.85 -0.07 -11.19
N LEU A 250 -8.05 0.88 -10.26
CA LEU A 250 -8.22 2.30 -10.58
C LEU A 250 -7.08 2.81 -11.47
N ARG A 251 -5.88 2.39 -11.16
CA ARG A 251 -4.69 2.79 -11.89
C ARG A 251 -4.66 2.26 -13.32
N ASN A 252 -4.97 0.97 -13.53
CA ASN A 252 -5.03 0.36 -14.85
C ASN A 252 -6.08 1.03 -15.71
N VAL A 253 -7.25 1.27 -15.14
CA VAL A 253 -8.37 1.96 -15.81
C VAL A 253 -7.99 3.40 -16.17
N CYS A 254 -7.24 4.11 -15.32
CA CYS A 254 -6.75 5.46 -15.61
C CYS A 254 -5.75 5.46 -16.79
N VAL A 255 -4.90 4.44 -16.90
CA VAL A 255 -3.98 4.30 -18.05
C VAL A 255 -4.71 4.10 -19.37
N GLU A 256 -5.81 3.35 -19.35
CA GLU A 256 -6.60 3.01 -20.53
C GLU A 256 -7.51 4.16 -21.01
N ASN A 257 -7.88 5.08 -20.10
CA ASN A 257 -8.86 6.14 -20.38
C ASN A 257 -8.29 7.53 -20.17
N PHE A 258 -8.14 8.30 -21.25
CA PHE A 258 -7.48 9.61 -21.27
C PHE A 258 -8.08 10.65 -20.30
N ASN A 259 -9.41 10.74 -20.23
CA ASN A 259 -10.10 11.74 -19.41
C ASN A 259 -10.46 11.23 -18.00
N TRP A 260 -9.95 10.07 -17.59
CA TRP A 260 -10.26 9.51 -16.30
C TRP A 260 -9.19 9.83 -15.27
N VAL A 261 -9.62 10.36 -14.13
CA VAL A 261 -8.75 10.83 -13.06
C VAL A 261 -9.19 10.27 -11.72
N TYR A 262 -8.27 10.17 -10.76
CA TYR A 262 -8.65 9.80 -9.39
C TYR A 262 -7.83 10.55 -8.33
N PRO A 263 -8.46 10.93 -7.19
CA PRO A 263 -7.78 11.55 -6.08
C PRO A 263 -6.94 10.51 -5.30
N THR A 264 -5.76 10.91 -4.84
CA THR A 264 -4.87 10.05 -4.07
C THR A 264 -3.98 10.86 -3.11
N PHE A 265 -3.51 10.18 -2.04
CA PHE A 265 -2.42 10.67 -1.19
C PHE A 265 -1.10 9.94 -1.47
N GLN A 266 -0.99 9.21 -2.56
CA GLN A 266 0.26 8.55 -2.91
C GLN A 266 1.19 9.53 -3.62
N PRO A 267 2.44 9.72 -3.14
CA PRO A 267 3.45 10.49 -3.85
C PRO A 267 3.86 9.82 -5.16
N ASN A 268 4.45 10.59 -6.06
CA ASN A 268 4.80 10.10 -7.41
C ASN A 268 5.70 8.86 -7.40
N TRP A 269 6.65 8.76 -6.46
CA TRP A 269 7.54 7.60 -6.35
C TRP A 269 6.82 6.30 -5.96
N MET A 270 5.61 6.41 -5.38
CA MET A 270 4.73 5.28 -5.08
C MET A 270 3.87 4.86 -6.28
N LEU A 271 3.85 5.66 -7.35
CA LEU A 271 3.11 5.31 -8.56
C LEU A 271 3.94 4.34 -9.41
N PRO A 272 3.42 3.16 -9.71
CA PRO A 272 4.23 2.10 -10.32
C PRO A 272 4.32 2.18 -11.86
N SER A 273 3.95 3.29 -12.48
CA SER A 273 3.94 3.44 -13.94
C SER A 273 4.34 4.84 -14.36
N SER A 274 5.26 4.93 -15.31
CA SER A 274 5.59 6.19 -15.98
C SER A 274 4.45 6.73 -16.86
N GLN A 275 3.40 5.94 -17.08
CA GLN A 275 2.24 6.32 -17.88
C GLN A 275 1.21 7.18 -17.14
N ILE A 276 1.35 7.30 -15.82
CA ILE A 276 0.47 8.11 -14.97
C ILE A 276 1.29 9.08 -14.13
N ARG A 277 0.65 10.16 -13.72
CA ARG A 277 1.23 11.20 -12.89
C ARG A 277 0.25 11.66 -11.82
N ALA A 278 0.75 11.90 -10.60
CA ALA A 278 0.01 12.59 -9.55
C ALA A 278 0.38 14.07 -9.58
N VAL A 279 -0.62 14.93 -9.74
CA VAL A 279 -0.47 16.38 -9.69
C VAL A 279 -1.16 16.88 -8.43
N PRO A 280 -0.48 17.68 -7.58
CA PRO A 280 -1.09 18.22 -6.36
C PRO A 280 -2.37 19.00 -6.67
N LEU A 281 -3.38 18.84 -5.83
CA LEU A 281 -4.57 19.67 -5.87
C LEU A 281 -4.28 20.98 -5.14
N LYS A 282 -4.60 22.10 -5.77
CA LYS A 282 -4.48 23.43 -5.16
C LYS A 282 -5.47 23.58 -4.02
N ASP A 283 -5.02 24.16 -2.90
CA ASP A 283 -5.85 24.44 -1.71
C ASP A 283 -6.76 23.27 -1.27
N PRO A 284 -6.21 22.06 -1.06
CA PRO A 284 -7.04 20.91 -0.70
C PRO A 284 -7.66 21.10 0.68
N LEU A 285 -8.94 20.71 0.85
CA LEU A 285 -9.65 20.78 2.13
C LEU A 285 -9.13 19.80 3.17
N TYR A 286 -8.31 18.84 2.78
CA TYR A 286 -7.78 17.79 3.62
C TYR A 286 -6.42 17.32 3.10
N GLY A 287 -5.65 16.67 3.97
CA GLY A 287 -4.30 16.22 3.68
C GLY A 287 -3.99 14.88 4.33
N SER A 288 -2.82 14.37 4.04
CA SER A 288 -2.28 13.16 4.66
C SER A 288 -0.86 13.40 5.16
N GLU A 289 -0.52 12.76 6.25
CA GLU A 289 0.81 12.77 6.86
C GLU A 289 1.28 11.35 7.04
N TYR A 290 2.58 11.13 6.81
CA TYR A 290 3.26 9.88 7.09
C TYR A 290 4.17 10.06 8.30
N TYR A 291 4.06 9.18 9.26
CA TYR A 291 4.86 9.18 10.47
C TYR A 291 5.60 7.86 10.63
N LEU A 292 6.82 7.92 11.12
CA LEU A 292 7.52 6.78 11.67
C LEU A 292 7.49 6.90 13.19
N ILE A 293 6.99 5.85 13.84
CA ILE A 293 6.93 5.77 15.30
C ILE A 293 7.84 4.63 15.73
N THR A 294 8.72 4.88 16.69
CA THR A 294 9.60 3.90 17.32
C THR A 294 9.48 4.03 18.83
N ALA A 295 9.94 3.04 19.58
CA ALA A 295 10.11 3.22 21.00
C ALA A 295 11.16 4.31 21.28
N GLU A 296 10.95 5.10 22.33
CA GLU A 296 11.84 6.20 22.70
C GLU A 296 13.21 5.70 23.20
N ASP A 297 13.21 4.56 23.89
CA ASP A 297 14.37 3.86 24.42
C ASP A 297 15.17 3.06 23.35
N HIS A 298 14.62 2.89 22.13
CA HIS A 298 15.33 2.25 21.02
C HIS A 298 16.29 3.25 20.34
N THR A 299 17.54 3.22 20.76
CA THR A 299 18.63 4.07 20.24
C THR A 299 19.74 3.25 19.57
N ASP A 300 19.49 1.98 19.28
CA ASP A 300 20.42 1.08 18.60
C ASP A 300 20.63 1.47 17.12
N ASP A 301 21.74 0.97 16.54
CA ASP A 301 22.12 1.28 15.18
C ASP A 301 21.07 0.88 14.14
N THR A 302 20.34 -0.21 14.39
CA THR A 302 19.27 -0.70 13.51
C THR A 302 18.10 0.28 13.49
N THR A 303 17.68 0.77 14.65
CA THR A 303 16.62 1.78 14.74
C THR A 303 16.99 3.08 14.04
N GLU A 304 18.24 3.57 14.22
CA GLU A 304 18.69 4.79 13.53
C GLU A 304 18.83 4.58 12.00
N MET A 305 19.24 3.40 11.57
CA MET A 305 19.28 3.04 10.15
C MET A 305 17.87 3.03 9.55
N VAL A 306 16.88 2.41 10.21
CA VAL A 306 15.48 2.40 9.78
C VAL A 306 14.93 3.82 9.71
N ARG A 307 15.17 4.65 10.73
CA ARG A 307 14.77 6.07 10.73
C ARG A 307 15.36 6.83 9.54
N ARG A 308 16.65 6.62 9.24
CA ARG A 308 17.35 7.27 8.12
C ARG A 308 16.78 6.84 6.79
N PHE A 309 16.57 5.53 6.60
CA PHE A 309 15.95 5.00 5.39
C PHE A 309 14.59 5.64 5.09
N PHE A 310 13.68 5.63 6.07
CA PHE A 310 12.33 6.20 5.89
C PHE A 310 12.39 7.70 5.61
N ARG A 311 13.24 8.46 6.33
CA ARG A 311 13.41 9.89 6.05
C ARG A 311 13.89 10.13 4.62
N GLN A 312 14.92 9.42 4.16
CA GLN A 312 15.44 9.57 2.80
C GLN A 312 14.42 9.19 1.75
N THR A 313 13.69 8.09 1.96
CA THR A 313 12.69 7.59 1.01
C THR A 313 11.52 8.55 0.85
N PHE A 314 11.08 9.19 1.94
CA PHE A 314 9.94 10.12 1.93
C PHE A 314 10.35 11.59 1.66
N SER A 315 11.65 11.90 1.63
CA SER A 315 12.16 13.24 1.26
C SER A 315 12.58 13.35 -0.20
N ALA A 316 12.41 12.29 -0.99
CA ALA A 316 12.91 12.18 -2.38
C ALA A 316 11.91 12.68 -3.44
N ASP A 317 10.90 13.50 -3.06
CA ASP A 317 9.98 14.18 -4.00
C ASP A 317 10.48 15.58 -4.36
#